data_0e250a526eba686331d298a014a0d0c2
#
_entry.id   0e250a526eba686331d298a014a0d0c2
#
_cell.length_a   1.000
_cell.length_b   1.000
_cell.length_c   1.000
_cell.angle_alpha   90.00
_cell.angle_beta   90.00
_cell.angle_gamma   90.00
#
_symmetry.space_group_name_H-M   'P 1'
#
loop_
_entity.id
_entity.type
_entity.pdbx_description
1 polymer ?
#
loop_
_entity_poly.entity_id
_entity_poly.type
_entity_poly.pdbx_seq_one_letter_code
_entity_poly.pdbx_strand_id
1 'polypeptide(L)'
;MVSTAPAEVTLTAILQRAQAQGVLGARPIAEVLAHARGFVAALPDDAVSVVDLGSGAGIPGLVIALDRPTLRVTLVDRRASRVDTLQRAIIALGWADRVVTVASDAEVMSRNPAFQGTFDVV
;
A
#
# COMPACT_ATOMS: atom_id res chain seq x y z
N MET A 1 19.00 -13.38 4.34
CA MET A 1 17.68 -12.82 4.69
C MET A 1 17.80 -11.30 4.81
N VAL A 2 16.92 -10.57 4.17
CA VAL A 2 16.89 -9.11 4.24
C VAL A 2 16.01 -8.69 5.42
N SER A 3 16.58 -7.85 6.30
CA SER A 3 15.83 -7.30 7.42
C SER A 3 14.79 -6.27 6.94
N THR A 4 13.57 -6.30 7.49
CA THR A 4 12.52 -5.31 7.23
C THR A 4 12.61 -4.10 8.16
N ALA A 5 13.46 -4.14 9.19
CA ALA A 5 13.51 -3.08 10.21
C ALA A 5 13.80 -1.68 9.65
N PRO A 6 14.76 -1.47 8.72
CA PRO A 6 14.98 -0.16 8.13
C PRO A 6 13.77 0.35 7.35
N ALA A 7 13.10 -0.53 6.60
CA ALA A 7 11.90 -0.18 5.84
C ALA A 7 10.73 0.16 6.77
N GLU A 8 10.58 -0.54 7.87
CA GLU A 8 9.54 -0.25 8.87
C GLU A 8 9.75 1.14 9.50
N VAL A 9 10.98 1.52 9.81
CA VAL A 9 11.30 2.86 10.32
C VAL A 9 10.92 3.92 9.28
N THR A 10 11.30 3.72 8.02
CA THR A 10 10.96 4.64 6.94
C THR A 10 9.45 4.74 6.75
N LEU A 11 8.75 3.62 6.74
CA LEU A 11 7.29 3.61 6.62
C LEU A 11 6.62 4.33 7.79
N THR A 12 7.09 4.12 9.01
CA THR A 12 6.56 4.82 10.19
C THR A 12 6.68 6.34 10.03
N ALA A 13 7.81 6.83 9.56
CA ALA A 13 8.01 8.26 9.31
C ALA A 13 7.07 8.80 8.22
N ILE A 14 6.85 8.02 7.17
CA ILE A 14 5.91 8.36 6.09
C ILE A 14 4.49 8.49 6.65
N LEU A 15 4.06 7.54 7.47
CA LEU A 15 2.73 7.55 8.06
C LEU A 15 2.54 8.68 9.07
N GLN A 16 3.57 9.02 9.84
CA GLN A 16 3.54 10.17 10.75
C GLN A 16 3.36 11.47 9.96
N ARG A 17 4.03 11.61 8.83
CA ARG A 17 3.86 12.77 7.95
C ARG A 17 2.44 12.83 7.38
N ALA A 18 1.87 11.70 7.00
CA ALA A 18 0.50 11.63 6.52
C ALA A 18 -0.50 12.07 7.60
N GLN A 19 -0.25 11.72 8.87
CA GLN A 19 -1.05 12.22 9.98
C GLN A 19 -0.95 13.73 10.13
N ALA A 20 0.25 14.28 10.05
CA ALA A 20 0.49 15.72 10.14
C ALA A 20 -0.21 16.49 9.02
N GLN A 21 -0.39 15.88 7.86
CA GLN A 21 -1.06 16.45 6.71
C GLN A 21 -2.57 16.18 6.67
N GLY A 22 -3.12 15.48 7.68
CA GLY A 22 -4.53 15.16 7.76
C GLY A 22 -4.99 14.05 6.81
N VAL A 23 -4.08 13.32 6.20
CA VAL A 23 -4.38 12.22 5.27
C VAL A 23 -4.68 10.93 6.01
N LEU A 24 -4.16 10.80 7.20
CA LEU A 24 -4.33 9.63 8.07
C LEU A 24 -4.86 10.10 9.42
N GLY A 25 -5.75 9.34 10.04
CA GLY A 25 -6.29 9.66 11.36
C GLY A 25 -5.23 9.69 12.46
N ALA A 26 -5.58 10.29 13.61
CA ALA A 26 -4.64 10.60 14.69
C ALA A 26 -4.29 9.41 15.59
N ARG A 27 -4.65 8.18 15.21
CA ARG A 27 -4.31 6.99 15.99
C ARG A 27 -2.79 6.79 16.05
N PRO A 28 -2.25 6.24 17.15
CA PRO A 28 -0.82 5.91 17.21
C PRO A 28 -0.42 5.02 16.02
N ILE A 29 0.74 5.28 15.43
CA ILE A 29 1.20 4.53 14.26
C ILE A 29 1.33 3.03 14.57
N ALA A 30 1.75 2.66 15.77
CA ALA A 30 1.81 1.27 16.17
C ALA A 30 0.46 0.56 16.06
N GLU A 31 -0.64 1.23 16.38
CA GLU A 31 -1.99 0.69 16.22
C GLU A 31 -2.40 0.59 14.75
N VAL A 32 -2.03 1.59 13.95
CA VAL A 32 -2.27 1.58 12.50
C VAL A 32 -1.58 0.38 11.87
N LEU A 33 -0.32 0.14 12.22
CA LEU A 33 0.44 -1.00 11.70
C LEU A 33 -0.16 -2.33 12.17
N ALA A 34 -0.54 -2.44 13.44
CA ALA A 34 -1.13 -3.65 14.00
C ALA A 34 -2.46 -3.99 13.29
N HIS A 35 -3.31 -2.99 13.06
CA HIS A 35 -4.57 -3.17 12.35
C HIS A 35 -4.33 -3.62 10.90
N ALA A 36 -3.41 -2.98 10.21
CA ALA A 36 -3.05 -3.34 8.83
C ALA A 36 -2.48 -4.76 8.74
N ARG A 37 -1.75 -5.21 9.74
CA ARG A 37 -1.21 -6.57 9.79
C ARG A 37 -2.30 -7.65 9.90
N GLY A 38 -3.49 -7.30 10.34
CA GLY A 38 -4.65 -8.17 10.25
C GLY A 38 -5.02 -8.51 8.80
N PHE A 39 -4.89 -7.55 7.90
CA PHE A 39 -5.08 -7.80 6.46
C PHE A 39 -3.97 -8.69 5.90
N VAL A 40 -2.73 -8.48 6.33
CA VAL A 40 -1.60 -9.33 5.91
C VAL A 40 -1.85 -10.78 6.31
N ALA A 41 -2.28 -11.01 7.55
CA ALA A 41 -2.57 -12.34 8.06
C ALA A 41 -3.71 -13.04 7.30
N ALA A 42 -4.64 -12.27 6.72
CA ALA A 42 -5.76 -12.80 5.96
C ALA A 42 -5.40 -13.16 4.51
N LEU A 43 -4.24 -12.73 4.03
CA LEU A 43 -3.83 -13.04 2.64
C LEU A 43 -3.47 -14.51 2.48
N PRO A 44 -3.84 -15.14 1.35
CA PRO A 44 -3.35 -16.48 1.03
C PRO A 44 -1.83 -16.52 0.98
N ASP A 45 -1.24 -17.61 1.44
CA ASP A 45 0.23 -17.78 1.45
C ASP A 45 0.81 -17.80 0.03
N ASP A 46 0.03 -18.25 -0.93
CA ASP A 46 0.42 -18.36 -2.35
C ASP A 46 0.06 -17.14 -3.18
N ALA A 47 -0.48 -16.08 -2.59
CA ALA A 47 -0.80 -14.85 -3.32
C ALA A 47 0.47 -14.25 -3.93
N VAL A 48 0.36 -13.81 -5.19
CA VAL A 48 1.46 -13.19 -5.95
C VAL A 48 1.21 -11.69 -6.15
N SER A 49 -0.06 -11.30 -6.29
CA SER A 49 -0.44 -9.92 -6.58
C SER A 49 -1.65 -9.49 -5.76
N VAL A 50 -1.62 -8.24 -5.32
CA VAL A 50 -2.67 -7.61 -4.52
C VAL A 50 -2.96 -6.23 -5.08
N VAL A 51 -4.24 -5.86 -5.13
CA VAL A 51 -4.63 -4.48 -5.41
C VAL A 51 -5.32 -3.89 -4.17
N ASP A 52 -4.90 -2.69 -3.80
CA ASP A 52 -5.49 -1.92 -2.70
C ASP A 52 -6.29 -0.77 -3.31
N LEU A 53 -7.62 -0.86 -3.25
CA LEU A 53 -8.53 0.13 -3.81
C LEU A 53 -8.82 1.22 -2.77
N GLY A 54 -8.60 2.48 -3.16
CA GLY A 54 -8.78 3.59 -2.25
C GLY A 54 -7.65 3.70 -1.23
N SER A 55 -6.41 3.57 -1.68
CA SER A 55 -5.23 3.44 -0.81
C SER A 55 -5.00 4.62 0.14
N GLY A 56 -5.41 5.83 -0.22
CA GLY A 56 -5.24 7.00 0.63
C GLY A 56 -3.79 7.23 1.05
N ALA A 57 -3.50 7.06 2.35
CA ALA A 57 -2.15 7.16 2.90
C ALA A 57 -1.28 5.92 2.63
N GLY A 58 -1.84 4.89 1.99
CA GLY A 58 -1.13 3.65 1.68
C GLY A 58 -1.40 2.50 2.65
N ILE A 59 -2.48 2.58 3.41
CA ILE A 59 -2.86 1.54 4.38
C ILE A 59 -4.10 0.80 3.87
N PRO A 60 -4.11 -0.53 3.84
CA PRO A 60 -3.05 -1.45 4.32
C PRO A 60 -1.96 -1.77 3.29
N GLY A 61 -2.05 -1.27 2.08
CA GLY A 61 -1.21 -1.71 0.95
C GLY A 61 0.30 -1.64 1.21
N LEU A 62 0.80 -0.55 1.80
CA LEU A 62 2.22 -0.41 2.11
C LEU A 62 2.68 -1.37 3.22
N VAL A 63 1.82 -1.68 4.18
CA VAL A 63 2.14 -2.65 5.23
C VAL A 63 2.17 -4.07 4.65
N ILE A 64 1.27 -4.38 3.73
CA ILE A 64 1.28 -5.64 2.99
C ILE A 64 2.61 -5.78 2.24
N ALA A 65 3.04 -4.73 1.56
CA ALA A 65 4.30 -4.73 0.83
C ALA A 65 5.51 -4.91 1.76
N LEU A 66 5.45 -4.32 2.96
CA LEU A 66 6.52 -4.46 3.97
C LEU A 66 6.66 -5.91 4.44
N ASP A 67 5.55 -6.53 4.84
CA ASP A 67 5.55 -7.84 5.49
C ASP A 67 5.60 -9.00 4.49
N ARG A 68 5.24 -8.74 3.23
CA ARG A 68 5.25 -9.74 2.14
C ARG A 68 6.13 -9.24 0.99
N PRO A 69 7.47 -9.33 1.12
CA PRO A 69 8.41 -8.69 0.19
C PRO A 69 8.41 -9.28 -1.22
N THR A 70 7.79 -10.42 -1.44
CA THR A 70 7.67 -11.03 -2.77
C THR A 70 6.39 -10.65 -3.51
N LEU A 71 5.43 -10.02 -2.82
CA LEU A 71 4.17 -9.63 -3.46
C LEU A 71 4.34 -8.43 -4.38
N ARG A 72 3.61 -8.45 -5.46
CA ARG A 72 3.35 -7.27 -6.29
C ARG A 72 2.11 -6.58 -5.76
N VAL A 73 2.22 -5.29 -5.48
CA VAL A 73 1.14 -4.51 -4.88
C VAL A 73 0.81 -3.34 -5.79
N THR A 74 -0.45 -3.17 -6.10
CA THR A 74 -0.96 -2.01 -6.84
C THR A 74 -1.82 -1.17 -5.90
N LEU A 75 -1.44 0.09 -5.72
CA LEU A 75 -2.15 1.05 -4.90
C LEU A 75 -2.98 1.95 -5.81
N VAL A 76 -4.28 1.97 -5.60
CA VAL A 76 -5.21 2.73 -6.43
C VAL A 76 -5.87 3.82 -5.60
N ASP A 77 -5.82 5.05 -6.09
CA ASP A 77 -6.56 6.16 -5.52
C ASP A 77 -7.03 7.07 -6.65
N ARG A 78 -8.21 7.67 -6.48
CA ARG A 78 -8.76 8.58 -7.49
C ARG A 78 -8.09 9.94 -7.50
N ARG A 79 -7.40 10.31 -6.41
CA ARG A 79 -6.79 11.63 -6.26
C ARG A 79 -5.35 11.61 -6.74
N ALA A 80 -5.03 12.35 -7.79
CA ALA A 80 -3.69 12.43 -8.33
C ALA A 80 -2.65 12.87 -7.29
N SER A 81 -3.02 13.80 -6.40
CA SER A 81 -2.12 14.27 -5.33
C SER A 81 -1.75 13.15 -4.35
N ARG A 82 -2.69 12.25 -4.06
CA ARG A 82 -2.44 11.07 -3.20
C ARG A 82 -1.52 10.08 -3.90
N VAL A 83 -1.76 9.84 -5.18
CA VAL A 83 -0.93 8.96 -6.01
C VAL A 83 0.51 9.48 -6.07
N ASP A 84 0.70 10.78 -6.26
CA ASP A 84 2.04 11.38 -6.28
C ASP A 84 2.77 11.18 -4.95
N THR A 85 2.07 11.37 -3.83
CA THR A 85 2.65 11.18 -2.50
C THR A 85 3.01 9.70 -2.27
N LEU A 86 2.13 8.77 -2.68
CA LEU A 86 2.39 7.34 -2.59
C LEU A 86 3.59 6.94 -3.45
N GLN A 87 3.72 7.50 -4.65
CA GLN A 87 4.85 7.21 -5.53
C GLN A 87 6.18 7.64 -4.89
N ARG A 88 6.21 8.81 -4.26
CA ARG A 88 7.40 9.26 -3.53
C ARG A 88 7.74 8.32 -2.37
N ALA A 89 6.73 7.87 -1.65
CA ALA A 89 6.90 6.91 -0.55
C ALA A 89 7.50 5.59 -1.05
N ILE A 90 6.98 5.08 -2.17
CA ILE A 90 7.46 3.84 -2.79
C ILE A 90 8.94 3.97 -3.18
N ILE A 91 9.31 5.11 -3.77
CA ILE A 91 10.70 5.38 -4.14
C ILE A 91 11.60 5.43 -2.90
N ALA A 92 11.16 6.14 -1.85
CA ALA A 92 11.89 6.24 -0.59
C ALA A 92 12.10 4.89 0.08
N LEU A 93 11.12 3.98 -0.05
CA LEU A 93 11.19 2.63 0.49
C LEU A 93 12.01 1.67 -0.39
N GLY A 94 12.33 2.06 -1.63
CA GLY A 94 13.06 1.20 -2.56
C GLY A 94 12.22 0.08 -3.17
N TRP A 95 10.90 0.26 -3.28
CA TRP A 95 9.96 -0.77 -3.71
C TRP A 95 9.40 -0.57 -5.12
N ALA A 96 9.97 0.34 -5.91
CA ALA A 96 9.42 0.69 -7.22
C ALA A 96 9.38 -0.50 -8.21
N ASP A 97 10.13 -1.55 -7.95
CA ASP A 97 10.16 -2.76 -8.76
C ASP A 97 8.93 -3.67 -8.57
N ARG A 98 8.21 -3.53 -7.46
CA ARG A 98 7.08 -4.42 -7.13
C ARG A 98 5.83 -3.71 -6.63
N VAL A 99 5.90 -2.42 -6.31
CA VAL A 99 4.75 -1.62 -5.86
C VAL A 99 4.53 -0.49 -6.84
N VAL A 100 3.33 -0.44 -7.41
CA VAL A 100 2.95 0.57 -8.40
C VAL A 100 1.70 1.31 -7.94
N THR A 101 1.50 2.49 -8.48
CA THR A 101 0.33 3.31 -8.21
C THR A 101 -0.50 3.51 -9.48
N VAL A 102 -1.81 3.63 -9.30
CA VAL A 102 -2.74 3.95 -10.39
C VAL A 102 -3.68 5.05 -9.90
N ALA A 103 -3.73 6.15 -10.64
CA ALA A 103 -4.69 7.22 -10.42
C ALA A 103 -5.98 6.87 -11.14
N SER A 104 -6.93 6.29 -10.43
CA SER A 104 -8.21 5.86 -11.01
C SER A 104 -9.26 5.75 -9.91
N ASP A 105 -10.52 5.88 -10.30
CA ASP A 105 -11.63 5.49 -9.47
C ASP A 105 -11.70 3.96 -9.41
N ALA A 106 -11.93 3.42 -8.22
CA ALA A 106 -11.99 1.97 -8.03
C ALA A 106 -13.07 1.31 -8.89
N GLU A 107 -14.22 1.97 -9.05
CA GLU A 107 -15.31 1.46 -9.88
C GLU A 107 -14.92 1.44 -11.36
N VAL A 108 -14.27 2.49 -11.84
CA VAL A 108 -13.78 2.55 -13.23
C VAL A 108 -12.75 1.46 -13.48
N MET A 109 -11.83 1.29 -12.54
CA MET A 109 -10.78 0.27 -12.62
C MET A 109 -11.39 -1.14 -12.67
N SER A 110 -12.39 -1.42 -11.85
CA SER A 110 -13.04 -2.73 -11.80
C SER A 110 -13.72 -3.11 -13.11
N ARG A 111 -14.12 -2.12 -13.91
CA ARG A 111 -14.76 -2.31 -15.23
C ARG A 111 -13.75 -2.41 -16.37
N ASN A 112 -12.49 -2.06 -16.12
CA ASN A 112 -11.48 -2.07 -17.19
C ASN A 112 -11.00 -3.50 -17.43
N PRO A 113 -11.19 -4.05 -18.64
CA PRO A 113 -10.78 -5.42 -18.93
C PRO A 113 -9.29 -5.68 -18.72
N ALA A 114 -8.44 -4.65 -18.84
CA ALA A 114 -7.00 -4.77 -18.61
C ALA A 114 -6.67 -5.18 -17.17
N PHE A 115 -7.56 -4.90 -16.21
CA PHE A 115 -7.35 -5.20 -14.79
C PHE A 115 -8.19 -6.37 -14.30
N GLN A 116 -9.22 -6.78 -15.04
CA GLN A 116 -10.08 -7.89 -14.63
C GLN A 116 -9.29 -9.21 -14.62
N GLY A 117 -9.38 -9.95 -13.52
CA GLY A 117 -8.71 -11.23 -13.35
C GLY A 117 -7.19 -11.15 -13.25
N THR A 118 -6.63 -9.94 -13.11
CA THR A 118 -5.18 -9.72 -13.05
C THR A 118 -4.61 -9.92 -11.66
N PHE A 119 -5.41 -9.73 -10.62
CA PHE A 119 -4.96 -9.75 -9.23
C PHE A 119 -5.52 -10.96 -8.48
N ASP A 120 -4.68 -11.57 -7.64
CA ASP A 120 -5.08 -12.67 -6.77
C ASP A 120 -5.99 -12.21 -5.64
N VAL A 121 -5.76 -10.97 -5.14
CA VAL A 121 -6.48 -10.39 -4.01
C VAL A 121 -6.77 -8.92 -4.29
N VAL A 122 -7.93 -8.49 -3.87
CA VAL A 122 -8.38 -7.10 -3.99
C VAL A 122 -8.59 -6.48 -2.60
#